data_87f3668de981c49db4346e94bb8520a3
#
_entry.id   87f3668de981c49db4346e94bb8520a3
#
_cell.length_a   1.000
_cell.length_b   1.000
_cell.length_c   1.000
_cell.angle_alpha   90.00
_cell.angle_beta   90.00
_cell.angle_gamma   90.00
#
_symmetry.space_group_name_H-M   'P 1'
#
loop_
_entity.id
_entity.type
_entity.pdbx_description
1 polymer ?
#
loop_
_entity_poly.entity_id
_entity_poly.type
_entity_poly.pdbx_seq_one_letter_code
_entity_poly.pdbx_strand_id
1 'polypeptide(L)'
;MLNNLFSRCFLRRLTVIVGAGFLMLALFGCHNKAVPDEAINGSMTYGDVTINLQVGEPAPDFTSVDAEGNTVSLSAFQPSQPVLLVFYRGKWCPFCVSHLDDIQSLFPTLKEQGVQLLAISPDPTVDSQELAEKFDQPYVFVTDEDLAIANAYGVQRDESIPHPTVVLINAVGNVVWFYAGENYRQRPSAAQLQQVIEQYL
;
A
#
# COMPACT_ATOMS: atom_id res chain seq x y z
N MET A 1 -29.05 41.09 -64.57
CA MET A 1 -28.07 41.79 -65.43
C MET A 1 -26.77 41.89 -64.65
N LEU A 2 -25.82 41.18 -65.20
CA LEU A 2 -24.38 41.50 -65.34
C LEU A 2 -23.59 41.79 -64.04
N ASN A 3 -22.73 40.85 -63.77
CA ASN A 3 -21.26 40.84 -64.12
C ASN A 3 -20.43 41.72 -63.17
N ASN A 4 -19.34 41.36 -62.68
CA ASN A 4 -18.17 40.54 -62.97
C ASN A 4 -17.11 40.85 -61.89
N LEU A 5 -16.45 39.86 -61.48
CA LEU A 5 -15.03 39.50 -61.80
C LEU A 5 -13.91 40.26 -61.05
N PHE A 6 -13.09 39.39 -60.47
CA PHE A 6 -11.64 39.50 -60.26
C PHE A 6 -11.07 40.54 -59.29
N SER A 7 -10.46 40.07 -58.22
CA SER A 7 -9.01 40.21 -58.20
C SER A 7 -8.38 39.39 -57.06
N ARG A 8 -7.47 38.58 -57.44
CA ARG A 8 -6.53 37.85 -56.63
C ARG A 8 -5.64 38.83 -55.85
N CYS A 9 -5.52 38.64 -54.54
CA CYS A 9 -4.35 39.12 -53.85
C CYS A 9 -3.79 38.05 -52.95
N PHE A 10 -2.72 37.47 -53.43
CA PHE A 10 -1.84 36.53 -52.79
C PHE A 10 -1.15 37.25 -51.62
N LEU A 11 -1.53 37.03 -50.38
CA LEU A 11 -0.72 37.44 -49.24
C LEU A 11 -0.23 36.21 -48.51
N ARG A 12 1.02 35.85 -48.82
CA ARG A 12 1.84 34.94 -48.04
C ARG A 12 1.87 35.40 -46.61
N ARG A 13 1.16 34.73 -45.70
CA ARG A 13 1.42 34.86 -44.28
C ARG A 13 2.49 33.82 -43.89
N LEU A 14 3.64 34.35 -43.64
CA LEU A 14 4.79 33.67 -43.04
C LEU A 14 4.38 33.26 -41.59
N THR A 15 4.04 31.99 -41.40
CA THR A 15 3.77 31.46 -40.05
C THR A 15 5.10 31.19 -39.40
N VAL A 16 5.51 32.09 -38.50
CA VAL A 16 6.60 31.84 -37.56
C VAL A 16 6.12 30.80 -36.56
N ILE A 17 6.60 29.55 -36.70
CA ILE A 17 6.42 28.52 -35.70
C ILE A 17 7.42 28.82 -34.58
N VAL A 18 6.96 29.50 -33.53
CA VAL A 18 7.66 29.61 -32.28
C VAL A 18 7.52 28.23 -31.59
N GLY A 19 8.56 27.43 -31.74
CA GLY A 19 8.67 26.17 -31.02
C GLY A 19 8.82 26.43 -29.52
N ALA A 20 7.71 26.47 -28.79
CA ALA A 20 7.72 26.35 -27.34
C ALA A 20 8.08 24.91 -27.01
N GLY A 21 9.39 24.67 -26.81
CA GLY A 21 9.88 23.42 -26.21
C GLY A 21 9.29 23.26 -24.82
N PHE A 22 8.20 22.51 -24.72
CA PHE A 22 7.67 22.04 -23.45
C PHE A 22 8.66 21.00 -22.90
N LEU A 23 9.60 21.47 -22.10
CA LEU A 23 10.47 20.60 -21.32
C LEU A 23 9.57 19.90 -20.29
N MET A 24 9.02 18.72 -20.64
CA MET A 24 8.38 17.84 -19.69
C MET A 24 9.46 17.37 -18.72
N LEU A 25 9.58 18.03 -17.58
CA LEU A 25 10.21 17.43 -16.41
C LEU A 25 9.34 16.23 -16.00
N ALA A 26 9.74 15.05 -16.44
CA ALA A 26 9.23 13.82 -15.89
C ALA A 26 9.68 13.77 -14.43
N LEU A 27 8.81 14.15 -13.52
CA LEU A 27 8.96 13.90 -12.10
C LEU A 27 8.90 12.38 -11.92
N PHE A 28 10.06 11.73 -11.93
CA PHE A 28 10.19 10.34 -11.48
C PHE A 28 9.95 10.30 -9.97
N GLY A 29 8.70 10.45 -9.55
CA GLY A 29 8.30 10.15 -8.19
C GLY A 29 8.50 8.66 -7.92
N CYS A 30 8.90 8.30 -6.70
CA CYS A 30 8.88 6.93 -6.23
C CYS A 30 7.42 6.47 -6.16
N HIS A 31 6.90 5.95 -7.29
CA HIS A 31 5.53 5.48 -7.38
C HIS A 31 5.49 3.96 -7.29
N ASN A 32 4.66 3.45 -6.40
CA ASN A 32 4.39 2.02 -6.33
C ASN A 32 3.65 1.56 -7.57
N LYS A 33 3.96 0.35 -8.04
CA LYS A 33 3.16 -0.31 -9.06
C LYS A 33 2.06 -1.11 -8.36
N ALA A 34 0.82 -0.94 -8.83
CA ALA A 34 -0.28 -1.79 -8.43
C ALA A 34 0.03 -3.27 -8.74
N VAL A 35 -0.56 -4.17 -8.00
CA VAL A 35 -0.46 -5.61 -8.28
C VAL A 35 -1.39 -5.99 -9.43
N PRO A 36 -1.17 -7.14 -10.10
CA PRO A 36 -2.12 -7.67 -11.06
C PRO A 36 -3.49 -7.94 -10.42
N ASP A 37 -4.58 -7.82 -11.19
CA ASP A 37 -5.94 -8.01 -10.68
C ASP A 37 -6.19 -9.43 -10.15
N GLU A 38 -5.44 -10.42 -10.61
CA GLU A 38 -5.49 -11.80 -10.09
C GLU A 38 -5.14 -11.85 -8.59
N ALA A 39 -4.29 -10.94 -8.10
CA ALA A 39 -3.95 -10.85 -6.68
C ALA A 39 -5.13 -10.41 -5.80
N ILE A 40 -6.11 -9.73 -6.38
CA ILE A 40 -7.30 -9.26 -5.65
C ILE A 40 -8.33 -10.37 -5.54
N ASN A 41 -8.44 -11.21 -6.56
CA ASN A 41 -9.42 -12.30 -6.63
C ASN A 41 -8.97 -13.59 -5.91
N GLY A 42 -7.80 -13.57 -5.28
CA GLY A 42 -7.25 -14.70 -4.53
C GLY A 42 -5.97 -14.30 -3.79
N SER A 43 -5.63 -15.07 -2.76
CA SER A 43 -4.38 -14.87 -2.03
C SER A 43 -3.19 -15.33 -2.86
N MET A 44 -2.15 -14.52 -2.95
CA MET A 44 -1.01 -14.78 -3.81
C MET A 44 0.33 -14.42 -3.18
N THR A 45 1.34 -15.22 -3.54
CA THR A 45 2.75 -14.86 -3.40
C THR A 45 3.35 -14.58 -4.77
N TYR A 46 4.25 -13.60 -4.86
CA TYR A 46 4.95 -13.26 -6.08
C TYR A 46 6.47 -13.40 -5.90
N GLY A 47 7.12 -14.05 -6.86
CA GLY A 47 8.53 -14.40 -6.77
C GLY A 47 8.77 -15.59 -5.83
N ASP A 48 9.95 -15.65 -5.25
CA ASP A 48 10.37 -16.77 -4.39
C ASP A 48 9.98 -16.57 -2.91
N VAL A 49 8.79 -16.01 -2.65
CA VAL A 49 8.29 -15.82 -1.28
C VAL A 49 7.56 -17.06 -0.82
N THR A 50 8.08 -17.69 0.23
CA THR A 50 7.40 -18.78 0.95
C THR A 50 6.72 -18.20 2.18
N ILE A 51 5.40 -18.36 2.28
CA ILE A 51 4.59 -17.80 3.36
C ILE A 51 4.01 -18.92 4.24
N ASN A 52 3.87 -18.68 5.54
CA ASN A 52 3.30 -19.64 6.50
C ASN A 52 1.78 -19.46 6.70
N LEU A 53 1.12 -18.72 5.81
CA LEU A 53 -0.31 -18.45 5.90
C LEU A 53 -1.11 -19.36 4.98
N GLN A 54 -2.31 -19.72 5.46
CA GLN A 54 -3.30 -20.43 4.68
C GLN A 54 -4.67 -19.75 4.87
N VAL A 55 -5.37 -19.48 3.77
CA VAL A 55 -6.71 -18.91 3.83
C VAL A 55 -7.66 -19.87 4.53
N GLY A 56 -8.44 -19.34 5.47
CA GLY A 56 -9.37 -20.09 6.31
C GLY A 56 -8.78 -20.54 7.65
N GLU A 57 -7.46 -20.56 7.79
CA GLU A 57 -6.78 -20.93 9.05
C GLU A 57 -6.55 -19.73 9.97
N PRO A 58 -6.40 -19.95 11.29
CA PRO A 58 -6.06 -18.89 12.23
C PRO A 58 -4.76 -18.18 11.86
N ALA A 59 -4.76 -16.85 11.90
CA ALA A 59 -3.55 -16.05 11.78
C ALA A 59 -2.63 -16.28 12.98
N PRO A 60 -1.29 -16.32 12.80
CA PRO A 60 -0.37 -16.36 13.93
C PRO A 60 -0.60 -15.19 14.88
N ASP A 61 -0.85 -15.47 16.16
CA ASP A 61 -0.98 -14.43 17.18
C ASP A 61 0.37 -13.81 17.50
N PHE A 62 0.35 -12.55 17.90
CA PHE A 62 1.55 -11.85 18.34
C PHE A 62 1.22 -10.84 19.43
N THR A 63 2.23 -10.47 20.19
CA THR A 63 2.19 -9.35 21.14
C THR A 63 3.45 -8.53 20.95
N SER A 64 3.31 -7.24 20.76
CA SER A 64 4.38 -6.27 20.60
C SER A 64 3.99 -4.91 21.18
N VAL A 65 4.67 -3.84 20.79
CA VAL A 65 4.35 -2.46 21.18
C VAL A 65 4.09 -1.59 19.97
N ASP A 66 3.21 -0.60 20.15
CA ASP A 66 2.98 0.43 19.14
C ASP A 66 3.99 1.58 19.25
N ALA A 67 3.85 2.57 18.38
CA ALA A 67 4.68 3.77 18.35
C ALA A 67 4.61 4.57 19.68
N GLU A 68 3.51 4.51 20.40
CA GLU A 68 3.31 5.19 21.69
C GLU A 68 3.82 4.36 22.88
N GLY A 69 4.28 3.11 22.65
CA GLY A 69 4.75 2.19 23.66
C GLY A 69 3.65 1.37 24.34
N ASN A 70 2.43 1.41 23.81
CA ASN A 70 1.34 0.58 24.32
C ASN A 70 1.46 -0.85 23.79
N THR A 71 1.04 -1.82 24.63
CA THR A 71 0.98 -3.21 24.19
C THR A 71 -0.11 -3.42 23.15
N VAL A 72 0.24 -4.04 22.02
CA VAL A 72 -0.66 -4.45 20.93
C VAL A 72 -0.55 -5.95 20.75
N SER A 73 -1.68 -6.68 20.75
CA SER A 73 -1.75 -8.09 20.38
C SER A 73 -2.87 -8.31 19.36
N LEU A 74 -2.66 -9.24 18.43
CA LEU A 74 -3.68 -9.57 17.44
C LEU A 74 -4.94 -10.12 18.12
N SER A 75 -4.80 -10.96 19.12
CA SER A 75 -5.91 -11.55 19.87
C SER A 75 -6.78 -10.50 20.61
N ALA A 76 -6.25 -9.31 20.90
CA ALA A 76 -7.02 -8.24 21.54
C ALA A 76 -8.18 -7.69 20.63
N PHE A 77 -8.09 -7.87 19.32
CA PHE A 77 -9.13 -7.45 18.37
C PHE A 77 -10.23 -8.51 18.17
N GLN A 78 -9.94 -9.77 18.57
CA GLN A 78 -10.87 -10.88 18.43
C GLN A 78 -11.89 -10.92 19.60
N PRO A 79 -13.10 -11.48 19.41
CA PRO A 79 -13.66 -11.97 18.11
C PRO A 79 -14.50 -10.90 17.38
N SER A 80 -14.28 -9.64 17.61
CA SER A 80 -15.22 -8.59 17.19
C SER A 80 -14.73 -7.67 16.06
N GLN A 81 -13.43 -7.69 15.77
CA GLN A 81 -12.86 -6.70 14.85
C GLN A 81 -11.92 -7.35 13.84
N PRO A 82 -12.19 -7.20 12.53
CA PRO A 82 -11.24 -7.59 11.48
C PRO A 82 -9.97 -6.74 11.55
N VAL A 83 -8.86 -7.31 11.06
CA VAL A 83 -7.55 -6.65 11.08
C VAL A 83 -6.90 -6.69 9.69
N LEU A 84 -6.38 -5.56 9.24
CA LEU A 84 -5.53 -5.44 8.06
C LEU A 84 -4.09 -5.23 8.51
N LEU A 85 -3.23 -6.23 8.29
CA LEU A 85 -1.80 -6.13 8.56
C LEU A 85 -1.07 -5.65 7.31
N VAL A 86 -0.17 -4.67 7.47
CA VAL A 86 0.68 -4.16 6.40
C VAL A 86 2.13 -4.25 6.85
N PHE A 87 2.86 -5.25 6.33
CA PHE A 87 4.29 -5.39 6.58
C PHE A 87 5.08 -4.48 5.64
N TYR A 88 5.97 -3.68 6.20
CA TYR A 88 6.83 -2.77 5.45
C TYR A 88 8.27 -2.78 5.99
N ARG A 89 9.22 -2.32 5.16
CA ARG A 89 10.66 -2.48 5.41
C ARG A 89 11.24 -1.47 6.41
N GLY A 90 10.51 -0.37 6.65
CA GLY A 90 10.91 0.70 7.53
C GLY A 90 10.69 2.10 6.93
N LYS A 91 10.79 3.14 7.76
CA LYS A 91 10.59 4.56 7.39
C LYS A 91 11.59 5.08 6.34
N TRP A 92 12.76 4.43 6.25
CA TRP A 92 13.80 4.76 5.27
C TRP A 92 13.45 4.34 3.83
N CYS A 93 12.44 3.49 3.65
CA CYS A 93 12.04 2.93 2.36
C CYS A 93 11.02 3.84 1.66
N PRO A 94 11.39 4.58 0.60
CA PRO A 94 10.48 5.55 -0.01
C PRO A 94 9.24 4.90 -0.64
N PHE A 95 9.37 3.67 -1.15
CA PHE A 95 8.23 2.91 -1.67
C PHE A 95 7.28 2.45 -0.56
N CYS A 96 7.80 2.19 0.64
CA CYS A 96 6.97 1.84 1.79
C CYS A 96 6.18 3.04 2.27
N VAL A 97 6.85 4.19 2.43
CA VAL A 97 6.20 5.45 2.83
C VAL A 97 5.15 5.87 1.81
N SER A 98 5.46 5.79 0.50
CA SER A 98 4.49 6.08 -0.57
C SER A 98 3.29 5.12 -0.57
N HIS A 99 3.47 3.86 -0.17
CA HIS A 99 2.35 2.91 -0.03
C HIS A 99 1.46 3.25 1.16
N LEU A 100 2.07 3.57 2.31
CA LEU A 100 1.31 4.02 3.48
C LEU A 100 0.56 5.32 3.18
N ASP A 101 1.16 6.24 2.42
CA ASP A 101 0.50 7.48 1.97
C ASP A 101 -0.73 7.19 1.08
N ASP A 102 -0.62 6.26 0.12
CA ASP A 102 -1.74 5.79 -0.71
C ASP A 102 -2.87 5.18 0.15
N ILE A 103 -2.51 4.34 1.13
CA ILE A 103 -3.46 3.68 2.05
C ILE A 103 -4.26 4.68 2.91
N GLN A 104 -3.81 5.92 3.12
CA GLN A 104 -4.60 6.92 3.85
C GLN A 104 -6.00 7.10 3.26
N SER A 105 -6.12 6.98 1.95
CA SER A 105 -7.42 7.07 1.26
C SER A 105 -8.38 5.92 1.59
N LEU A 106 -7.89 4.84 2.19
CA LEU A 106 -8.70 3.67 2.60
C LEU A 106 -9.38 3.85 3.97
N PHE A 107 -8.92 4.77 4.80
CA PHE A 107 -9.45 4.91 6.17
C PHE A 107 -10.96 5.10 6.30
N PRO A 108 -11.68 5.80 5.40
CA PRO A 108 -13.14 5.83 5.42
C PRO A 108 -13.76 4.43 5.33
N THR A 109 -13.27 3.60 4.41
CA THR A 109 -13.73 2.20 4.25
C THR A 109 -13.37 1.35 5.48
N LEU A 110 -12.14 1.47 5.99
CA LEU A 110 -11.72 0.76 7.20
C LEU A 110 -12.64 1.08 8.37
N LYS A 111 -12.98 2.34 8.56
CA LYS A 111 -13.89 2.80 9.61
C LYS A 111 -15.32 2.27 9.42
N GLU A 112 -15.83 2.30 8.18
CA GLU A 112 -17.17 1.80 7.85
C GLU A 112 -17.30 0.30 8.12
N GLN A 113 -16.28 -0.47 7.74
CA GLN A 113 -16.22 -1.93 7.89
C GLN A 113 -15.70 -2.37 9.27
N GLY A 114 -15.33 -1.44 10.14
CA GLY A 114 -14.80 -1.72 11.48
C GLY A 114 -13.43 -2.40 11.47
N VAL A 115 -12.64 -2.25 10.40
CA VAL A 115 -11.33 -2.89 10.23
C VAL A 115 -10.24 -2.09 10.93
N GLN A 116 -9.43 -2.75 11.76
CA GLN A 116 -8.22 -2.16 12.34
C GLN A 116 -7.04 -2.35 11.39
N LEU A 117 -6.32 -1.28 11.06
CA LEU A 117 -5.06 -1.36 10.32
C LEU A 117 -3.89 -1.35 11.29
N LEU A 118 -2.98 -2.32 11.13
CA LEU A 118 -1.69 -2.39 11.84
C LEU A 118 -0.56 -2.37 10.81
N ALA A 119 0.30 -1.36 10.89
CA ALA A 119 1.49 -1.23 10.04
C ALA A 119 2.71 -1.77 10.82
N ILE A 120 3.32 -2.85 10.32
CA ILE A 120 4.34 -3.61 11.04
C ILE A 120 5.69 -3.47 10.36
N SER A 121 6.72 -3.09 11.09
CA SER A 121 8.10 -2.99 10.59
C SER A 121 9.14 -3.24 11.68
N PRO A 122 10.39 -3.51 11.29
CA PRO A 122 11.50 -3.58 12.23
C PRO A 122 11.99 -2.22 12.73
N ASP A 123 11.30 -1.13 12.39
CA ASP A 123 11.65 0.18 12.92
C ASP A 123 11.52 0.21 14.44
N PRO A 124 12.46 0.84 15.17
CA PRO A 124 12.29 1.10 16.59
C PRO A 124 11.15 2.11 16.80
N THR A 125 10.59 2.12 18.01
CA THR A 125 9.43 2.97 18.38
C THR A 125 9.60 4.43 17.99
N VAL A 126 10.80 5.02 18.19
CA VAL A 126 11.10 6.41 17.83
C VAL A 126 10.94 6.68 16.32
N ASP A 127 11.35 5.72 15.48
CA ASP A 127 11.24 5.85 14.03
C ASP A 127 9.78 5.71 13.56
N SER A 128 9.02 4.84 14.23
CA SER A 128 7.59 4.68 14.01
C SER A 128 6.80 5.94 14.43
N GLN A 129 7.17 6.59 15.53
CA GLN A 129 6.60 7.88 15.95
C GLN A 129 6.84 8.97 14.91
N GLU A 130 8.09 9.13 14.45
CA GLU A 130 8.42 10.12 13.41
C GLU A 130 7.68 9.85 12.09
N LEU A 131 7.38 8.58 11.79
CA LEU A 131 6.59 8.23 10.61
C LEU A 131 5.10 8.55 10.82
N ALA A 132 4.56 8.26 12.00
CA ALA A 132 3.17 8.55 12.36
C ALA A 132 2.83 10.05 12.24
N GLU A 133 3.76 10.93 12.63
CA GLU A 133 3.61 12.38 12.51
C GLU A 133 3.45 12.89 11.06
N LYS A 134 3.78 12.06 10.07
CA LYS A 134 3.66 12.42 8.65
C LYS A 134 2.29 12.14 8.06
N PHE A 135 1.45 11.40 8.77
CA PHE A 135 0.15 10.98 8.28
C PHE A 135 -0.98 11.60 9.10
N ASP A 136 -2.03 12.04 8.40
CA ASP A 136 -3.23 12.62 9.03
C ASP A 136 -4.21 11.55 9.57
N GLN A 137 -3.94 10.27 9.28
CA GLN A 137 -4.79 9.15 9.64
C GLN A 137 -4.23 8.39 10.86
N PRO A 138 -5.10 7.80 11.70
CA PRO A 138 -4.70 7.13 12.93
C PRO A 138 -4.12 5.73 12.64
N TYR A 139 -2.92 5.68 12.07
CA TYR A 139 -2.17 4.44 11.95
C TYR A 139 -1.78 3.89 13.30
N VAL A 140 -1.88 2.58 13.47
CA VAL A 140 -1.20 1.87 14.56
C VAL A 140 0.08 1.25 14.00
N PHE A 141 1.21 1.87 14.29
CA PHE A 141 2.53 1.35 13.91
C PHE A 141 3.00 0.38 14.98
N VAL A 142 3.27 -0.87 14.59
CA VAL A 142 3.71 -1.95 15.47
C VAL A 142 5.18 -2.25 15.19
N THR A 143 5.98 -2.26 16.24
CA THR A 143 7.41 -2.55 16.19
C THR A 143 7.66 -4.06 16.15
N ASP A 144 8.53 -4.52 15.25
CA ASP A 144 8.96 -5.92 15.07
C ASP A 144 10.49 -5.97 14.88
N GLU A 145 11.24 -5.35 15.82
CA GLU A 145 12.70 -5.13 15.71
C GLU A 145 13.50 -6.43 15.50
N ASP A 146 13.04 -7.53 16.07
CA ASP A 146 13.65 -8.85 15.96
C ASP A 146 13.04 -9.72 14.85
N LEU A 147 12.10 -9.16 14.06
CA LEU A 147 11.36 -9.83 12.99
C LEU A 147 10.59 -11.09 13.46
N ALA A 148 10.23 -11.18 14.74
CA ALA A 148 9.49 -12.32 15.27
C ALA A 148 8.10 -12.46 14.65
N ILE A 149 7.39 -11.34 14.44
CA ILE A 149 6.08 -11.33 13.77
C ILE A 149 6.27 -11.70 12.30
N ALA A 150 7.20 -11.05 11.59
CA ALA A 150 7.48 -11.36 10.19
C ALA A 150 7.86 -12.82 9.98
N ASN A 151 8.63 -13.41 10.89
CA ASN A 151 9.00 -14.82 10.86
C ASN A 151 7.78 -15.74 11.07
N ALA A 152 6.94 -15.46 12.07
CA ALA A 152 5.74 -16.25 12.34
C ALA A 152 4.80 -16.30 11.13
N TYR A 153 4.69 -15.18 10.40
CA TYR A 153 3.90 -15.08 9.16
C TYR A 153 4.62 -15.67 7.93
N GLY A 154 5.91 -16.04 8.04
CA GLY A 154 6.73 -16.52 6.92
C GLY A 154 7.07 -15.42 5.91
N VAL A 155 7.04 -14.16 6.32
CA VAL A 155 7.29 -13.01 5.44
C VAL A 155 8.64 -12.34 5.71
N GLN A 156 9.43 -12.88 6.59
CA GLN A 156 10.82 -12.44 6.79
C GLN A 156 11.62 -12.69 5.51
N ARG A 157 12.20 -11.62 4.94
CA ARG A 157 13.01 -11.70 3.73
C ARG A 157 14.47 -12.05 4.02
N ASP A 158 15.04 -11.35 4.99
CA ASP A 158 16.42 -11.50 5.45
C ASP A 158 16.51 -11.12 6.93
N GLU A 159 17.70 -11.00 7.47
CA GLU A 159 17.93 -10.72 8.90
C GLU A 159 17.45 -9.33 9.34
N SER A 160 17.04 -8.47 8.42
CA SER A 160 16.77 -7.06 8.71
C SER A 160 15.43 -6.53 8.23
N ILE A 161 14.74 -7.23 7.31
CA ILE A 161 13.53 -6.70 6.69
C ILE A 161 12.51 -7.79 6.30
N PRO A 162 11.21 -7.47 6.30
CA PRO A 162 10.19 -8.33 5.72
C PRO A 162 10.03 -8.11 4.20
N HIS A 163 9.43 -9.08 3.53
CA HIS A 163 8.80 -8.88 2.24
C HIS A 163 7.62 -7.92 2.36
N PRO A 164 7.33 -7.08 1.34
CA PRO A 164 6.11 -6.29 1.31
C PRO A 164 4.90 -7.23 1.29
N THR A 165 4.14 -7.20 2.36
CA THR A 165 3.03 -8.13 2.57
C THR A 165 1.82 -7.39 3.14
N VAL A 166 0.63 -7.77 2.69
CA VAL A 166 -0.64 -7.34 3.29
C VAL A 166 -1.46 -8.58 3.60
N VAL A 167 -2.04 -8.64 4.80
CA VAL A 167 -2.87 -9.77 5.25
C VAL A 167 -4.19 -9.23 5.78
N LEU A 168 -5.31 -9.76 5.29
CA LEU A 168 -6.63 -9.47 5.83
C LEU A 168 -7.09 -10.64 6.70
N ILE A 169 -7.46 -10.32 7.93
CA ILE A 169 -7.89 -11.25 8.97
C ILE A 169 -9.31 -10.87 9.36
N ASN A 170 -10.22 -11.83 9.37
CA ASN A 170 -11.60 -11.60 9.78
C ASN A 170 -11.74 -11.44 11.31
N ALA A 171 -12.93 -11.07 11.78
CA ALA A 171 -13.19 -10.82 13.19
C ALA A 171 -12.96 -12.05 14.10
N VAL A 172 -13.07 -13.27 13.58
CA VAL A 172 -12.80 -14.49 14.36
C VAL A 172 -11.32 -14.91 14.36
N GLY A 173 -10.45 -14.14 13.67
CA GLY A 173 -8.99 -14.34 13.69
C GLY A 173 -8.46 -15.20 12.56
N ASN A 174 -9.27 -15.55 11.56
CA ASN A 174 -8.79 -16.35 10.42
C ASN A 174 -8.32 -15.46 9.28
N VAL A 175 -7.26 -15.88 8.62
CA VAL A 175 -6.77 -15.26 7.37
C VAL A 175 -7.83 -15.45 6.29
N VAL A 176 -8.31 -14.36 5.69
CA VAL A 176 -9.27 -14.42 4.58
C VAL A 176 -8.67 -14.03 3.25
N TRP A 177 -7.59 -13.26 3.26
CA TRP A 177 -6.84 -12.88 2.07
C TRP A 177 -5.43 -12.45 2.44
N PHE A 178 -4.46 -12.64 1.54
CA PHE A 178 -3.14 -12.06 1.65
C PHE A 178 -2.49 -11.81 0.28
N TYR A 179 -1.56 -10.86 0.28
CA TYR A 179 -0.58 -10.63 -0.76
C TYR A 179 0.81 -10.60 -0.15
N ALA A 180 1.75 -11.35 -0.69
CA ALA A 180 3.16 -11.27 -0.33
C ALA A 180 4.03 -11.25 -1.60
N GLY A 181 4.92 -10.26 -1.73
CA GLY A 181 5.69 -10.04 -2.95
C GLY A 181 7.19 -9.86 -2.71
N GLU A 182 8.00 -10.43 -3.59
CA GLU A 182 9.44 -10.22 -3.61
C GLU A 182 9.80 -8.79 -4.06
N ASN A 183 9.04 -8.25 -5.01
CA ASN A 183 9.29 -6.94 -5.57
C ASN A 183 8.80 -5.82 -4.64
N TYR A 184 9.73 -5.15 -3.97
CA TYR A 184 9.43 -4.06 -3.04
C TYR A 184 8.77 -2.82 -3.68
N ARG A 185 8.67 -2.74 -5.00
CA ARG A 185 8.00 -1.66 -5.74
C ARG A 185 6.56 -2.02 -6.14
N GLN A 186 6.13 -3.25 -5.89
CA GLN A 186 4.81 -3.73 -6.26
C GLN A 186 4.00 -4.06 -5.00
N ARG A 187 2.87 -3.40 -4.83
CA ARG A 187 1.98 -3.52 -3.68
C ARG A 187 0.53 -3.32 -4.10
N PRO A 188 -0.43 -3.93 -3.41
CA PRO A 188 -1.83 -3.60 -3.61
C PRO A 188 -2.07 -2.11 -3.35
N SER A 189 -2.70 -1.40 -4.29
CA SER A 189 -3.10 -0.01 -4.08
C SER A 189 -4.27 0.10 -3.09
N ALA A 190 -4.52 1.29 -2.56
CA ALA A 190 -5.68 1.53 -1.69
C ALA A 190 -7.00 1.11 -2.36
N ALA A 191 -7.19 1.43 -3.65
CA ALA A 191 -8.37 1.01 -4.40
C ALA A 191 -8.50 -0.52 -4.51
N GLN A 192 -7.39 -1.23 -4.69
CA GLN A 192 -7.36 -2.70 -4.70
C GLN A 192 -7.64 -3.27 -3.31
N LEU A 193 -7.09 -2.69 -2.25
CA LEU A 193 -7.37 -3.09 -0.87
C LEU A 193 -8.82 -2.83 -0.48
N GLN A 194 -9.44 -1.76 -0.98
CA GLN A 194 -10.86 -1.53 -0.80
C GLN A 194 -11.70 -2.68 -1.39
N GLN A 195 -11.42 -3.10 -2.63
CA GLN A 195 -12.08 -4.24 -3.26
C GLN A 195 -11.89 -5.53 -2.45
N VAL A 196 -10.68 -5.77 -1.93
CA VAL A 196 -10.39 -6.93 -1.07
C VAL A 196 -11.24 -6.90 0.19
N ILE A 197 -11.33 -5.77 0.87
CA ILE A 197 -12.13 -5.63 2.10
C ILE A 197 -13.61 -5.87 1.81
N GLU A 198 -14.15 -5.25 0.76
CA GLU A 198 -15.55 -5.42 0.34
C GLU A 198 -15.90 -6.85 -0.10
N GLN A 199 -14.92 -7.59 -0.63
CA GLN A 199 -15.13 -8.95 -1.13
C GLN A 199 -15.02 -10.01 -0.04
N TYR A 200 -14.17 -9.82 0.95
CA TYR A 200 -13.80 -10.87 1.91
C TYR A 200 -14.32 -10.64 3.35
N LEU A 201 -14.90 -9.48 3.64
CA LEU A 201 -15.55 -9.16 4.91
C LEU A 201 -17.05 -8.90 4.76
#